data_b70cb9696bd36976c6ce0ec3db884d11
#
_entry.id   b70cb9696bd36976c6ce0ec3db884d11
#
_cell.length_a   1.000
_cell.length_b   1.000
_cell.length_c   1.000
_cell.angle_alpha   90.00
_cell.angle_beta   90.00
_cell.angle_gamma   90.00
#
_symmetry.space_group_name_H-M   'P 1'
#
loop_
_entity.id
_entity.type
_entity.pdbx_description
1 polymer ?
#
loop_
_entity_poly.entity_id
_entity_poly.type
_entity_poly.pdbx_seq_one_letter_code
_entity_poly.pdbx_strand_id
1 'polypeptide(L)'
;VKLYVARLGKSGLDEEQGSRSMELAAISANFDAASSAIASNMLNLARRLENKGLKFSNKGSREINDFSDRILSNVQLALNVMMNQNPGEAEELVTAKDKIRSLEQKLQRQHISRLREGLA
;
A
#
# COMPACT_ATOMS: atom_id res chain seq x y z
N VAL A 1 7.86 16.18 -6.13
CA VAL A 1 6.47 16.31 -6.58
C VAL A 1 5.74 17.41 -5.83
N LYS A 2 5.73 17.42 -4.48
CA LYS A 2 5.04 18.44 -3.67
C LYS A 2 5.48 19.88 -4.01
N LEU A 3 6.77 20.09 -4.17
CA LEU A 3 7.33 21.41 -4.49
C LEU A 3 6.93 21.87 -5.91
N TYR A 4 6.89 20.96 -6.84
CA TYR A 4 6.44 21.21 -8.21
C TYR A 4 4.96 21.59 -8.26
N VAL A 5 4.11 20.83 -7.55
CA VAL A 5 2.68 21.10 -7.44
C VAL A 5 2.41 22.45 -6.80
N ALA A 6 3.15 22.81 -5.75
CA ALA A 6 3.04 24.14 -5.12
C ALA A 6 3.43 25.27 -6.07
N ARG A 7 4.44 25.09 -6.92
CA ARG A 7 4.82 26.05 -7.96
C ARG A 7 3.76 26.22 -9.04
N LEU A 8 3.12 25.12 -9.47
CA LEU A 8 1.99 25.16 -10.39
C LEU A 8 0.83 25.99 -9.83
N GLY A 9 0.51 25.83 -8.54
CA GLY A 9 -0.53 26.60 -7.86
C GLY A 9 -0.28 28.11 -7.86
N LYS A 10 0.97 28.55 -7.89
CA LYS A 10 1.35 29.97 -7.95
C LYS A 10 1.29 30.56 -9.37
N SER A 11 1.21 29.76 -10.42
CA SER A 11 1.24 30.21 -11.82
C SER A 11 -0.11 30.60 -12.40
N GLY A 12 -1.16 30.75 -11.58
CA GLY A 12 -2.47 31.22 -12.03
C GLY A 12 -3.32 30.15 -12.70
N LEU A 13 -3.27 28.91 -12.20
CA LEU A 13 -4.09 27.81 -12.67
C LEU A 13 -5.59 28.12 -12.47
N ASP A 14 -6.45 27.63 -13.38
CA ASP A 14 -7.89 27.66 -13.19
C ASP A 14 -8.33 26.76 -12.01
N GLU A 15 -9.62 26.81 -11.66
CA GLU A 15 -10.17 26.07 -10.52
C GLU A 15 -10.02 24.55 -10.69
N GLU A 16 -10.26 24.02 -11.89
CA GLU A 16 -10.11 22.59 -12.19
C GLU A 16 -8.65 22.14 -12.07
N GLN A 17 -7.74 22.89 -12.64
CA GLN A 17 -6.29 22.63 -12.54
C GLN A 17 -5.79 22.76 -11.11
N GLY A 18 -6.29 23.72 -10.34
CA GLY A 18 -6.00 23.87 -8.92
C GLY A 18 -6.47 22.68 -8.09
N SER A 19 -7.68 22.18 -8.35
CA SER A 19 -8.21 20.97 -7.70
C SER A 19 -7.38 19.74 -8.04
N ARG A 20 -7.01 19.55 -9.30
CA ARG A 20 -6.15 18.44 -9.74
C ARG A 20 -4.76 18.51 -9.11
N SER A 21 -4.21 19.70 -8.97
CA SER A 21 -2.94 19.94 -8.30
C SER A 21 -2.98 19.51 -6.83
N MET A 22 -4.08 19.81 -6.13
CA MET A 22 -4.29 19.37 -4.74
C MET A 22 -4.42 17.85 -4.62
N GLU A 23 -5.12 17.21 -5.53
CA GLU A 23 -5.24 15.75 -5.58
C GLU A 23 -3.87 15.08 -5.75
N LEU A 24 -3.06 15.58 -6.69
CA LEU A 24 -1.70 15.08 -6.91
C LEU A 24 -0.79 15.27 -5.69
N ALA A 25 -0.94 16.37 -4.98
CA ALA A 25 -0.21 16.60 -3.73
C ALA A 25 -0.61 15.59 -2.64
N ALA A 26 -1.90 15.31 -2.50
CA ALA A 26 -2.41 14.31 -1.55
C ALA A 26 -1.92 12.89 -1.89
N ILE A 27 -1.97 12.50 -3.17
CA ILE A 27 -1.44 11.22 -3.65
C ILE A 27 0.05 11.11 -3.36
N SER A 28 0.82 12.14 -3.66
CA SER A 28 2.26 12.19 -3.38
C SER A 28 2.56 12.02 -1.88
N ALA A 29 1.79 12.66 -1.01
CA ALA A 29 1.93 12.51 0.44
C ALA A 29 1.65 11.09 0.91
N ASN A 30 0.64 10.42 0.33
CA ASN A 30 0.31 9.03 0.64
C ASN A 30 1.40 8.05 0.19
N PHE A 31 1.98 8.25 -0.99
CA PHE A 31 3.12 7.45 -1.46
C PHE A 31 4.36 7.64 -0.59
N ASP A 32 4.63 8.86 -0.17
CA ASP A 32 5.73 9.16 0.74
C ASP A 32 5.55 8.45 2.09
N ALA A 33 4.35 8.50 2.67
CA ALA A 33 4.02 7.79 3.91
C ALA A 33 4.15 6.27 3.76
N ALA A 34 3.68 5.69 2.66
CA ALA A 34 3.82 4.26 2.37
C ALA A 34 5.29 3.85 2.22
N SER A 35 6.09 4.62 1.48
CA SER A 35 7.52 4.38 1.32
C SER A 35 8.27 4.43 2.65
N SER A 36 7.93 5.40 3.50
CA SER A 36 8.52 5.53 4.84
C SER A 36 8.14 4.36 5.74
N ALA A 37 6.90 3.87 5.68
CA ALA A 37 6.46 2.69 6.41
C ALA A 37 7.25 1.45 5.99
N ILE A 38 7.49 1.23 4.70
CA ILE A 38 8.31 0.14 4.20
C ILE A 38 9.76 0.28 4.65
N ALA A 39 10.38 1.44 4.42
CA ALA A 39 11.79 1.67 4.71
C ALA A 39 12.12 1.62 6.20
N SER A 40 11.25 2.18 7.06
CA SER A 40 11.51 2.27 8.50
C SER A 40 10.99 1.06 9.27
N ASN A 41 9.76 0.62 9.00
CA ASN A 41 9.11 -0.42 9.81
C ASN A 41 9.41 -1.83 9.30
N MET A 42 9.22 -2.09 8.01
CA MET A 42 9.38 -3.44 7.45
C MET A 42 10.85 -3.89 7.46
N LEU A 43 11.78 -3.03 7.08
CA LEU A 43 13.21 -3.35 7.10
C LEU A 43 13.72 -3.57 8.52
N ASN A 44 13.26 -2.78 9.50
CA ASN A 44 13.61 -2.98 10.90
C ASN A 44 13.05 -4.31 11.44
N LEU A 45 11.83 -4.69 11.07
CA LEU A 45 11.27 -5.99 11.43
C LEU A 45 12.07 -7.14 10.80
N ALA A 46 12.45 -7.03 9.53
CA ALA A 46 13.28 -8.03 8.86
C ALA A 46 14.63 -8.22 9.53
N ARG A 47 15.31 -7.12 9.87
CA ARG A 47 16.58 -7.18 10.63
C ARG A 47 16.42 -7.82 12.01
N ARG A 48 15.32 -7.53 12.71
CA ARG A 48 15.05 -8.16 14.01
C ARG A 48 14.81 -9.65 13.90
N LEU A 49 14.12 -10.12 12.86
CA LEU A 49 13.95 -11.55 12.59
C LEU A 49 15.30 -12.23 12.33
N GLU A 50 16.12 -11.63 11.46
CA GLU A 50 17.45 -12.13 11.13
C GLU A 50 18.34 -12.22 12.38
N ASN A 51 18.44 -11.14 13.17
CA ASN A 51 19.25 -11.08 14.37
C ASN A 51 18.83 -12.11 15.44
N LYS A 52 17.56 -12.47 15.49
CA LYS A 52 17.04 -13.49 16.41
C LYS A 52 17.06 -14.90 15.84
N GLY A 53 17.49 -15.10 14.59
CA GLY A 53 17.44 -16.37 13.89
C GLY A 53 16.03 -16.91 13.66
N LEU A 54 15.03 -16.02 13.68
CA LEU A 54 13.64 -16.40 13.50
C LEU A 54 13.29 -16.46 12.01
N LYS A 55 12.47 -17.44 11.64
CA LYS A 55 11.97 -17.62 10.28
C LYS A 55 10.45 -17.82 10.31
N PHE A 56 9.79 -17.37 9.28
CA PHE A 56 8.38 -17.72 9.08
C PHE A 56 8.26 -19.20 8.73
N SER A 57 7.16 -19.84 9.14
CA SER A 57 6.80 -21.14 8.62
C SER A 57 6.60 -21.09 7.10
N ASN A 58 6.74 -22.22 6.40
CA ASN A 58 6.54 -22.29 4.95
C ASN A 58 5.15 -21.77 4.53
N LYS A 59 4.13 -22.02 5.36
CA LYS A 59 2.78 -21.51 5.13
C LYS A 59 2.73 -19.99 5.35
N GLY A 60 3.32 -19.50 6.42
CA GLY A 60 3.40 -18.07 6.71
C GLY A 60 4.12 -17.28 5.62
N SER A 61 5.25 -17.79 5.12
CA SER A 61 5.98 -17.16 4.00
C SER A 61 5.13 -17.07 2.73
N ARG A 62 4.40 -18.13 2.38
CA ARG A 62 3.50 -18.11 1.22
C ARG A 62 2.38 -17.10 1.39
N GLU A 63 1.75 -17.06 2.55
CA GLU A 63 0.68 -16.11 2.85
C GLU A 63 1.15 -14.65 2.75
N ILE A 64 2.35 -14.35 3.25
CA ILE A 64 2.94 -13.00 3.15
C ILE A 64 3.26 -12.65 1.69
N ASN A 65 3.81 -13.58 0.92
CA ASN A 65 4.11 -13.36 -0.50
C ASN A 65 2.83 -13.12 -1.30
N ASP A 66 1.81 -13.95 -1.13
CA ASP A 66 0.52 -13.77 -1.80
C ASP A 66 -0.15 -12.44 -1.44
N PHE A 67 -0.06 -12.04 -0.18
CA PHE A 67 -0.56 -10.75 0.28
C PHE A 67 0.21 -9.59 -0.34
N SER A 68 1.54 -9.67 -0.38
CA SER A 68 2.41 -8.67 -1.01
C SER A 68 2.12 -8.52 -2.50
N ASP A 69 1.92 -9.62 -3.22
CA ASP A 69 1.58 -9.61 -4.65
C ASP A 69 0.25 -8.90 -4.90
N ARG A 70 -0.74 -9.12 -4.05
CA ARG A 70 -2.04 -8.43 -4.14
C ARG A 70 -1.94 -6.93 -3.86
N ILE A 71 -1.15 -6.54 -2.86
CA ILE A 71 -0.88 -5.12 -2.57
C ILE A 71 -0.20 -4.48 -3.78
N LEU A 72 0.81 -5.12 -4.34
CA LEU A 72 1.53 -4.62 -5.51
C LEU A 72 0.61 -4.45 -6.73
N SER A 73 -0.27 -5.42 -6.98
CA SER A 73 -1.28 -5.33 -8.03
C SER A 73 -2.22 -4.14 -7.82
N ASN A 74 -2.62 -3.88 -6.58
CA ASN A 74 -3.46 -2.72 -6.25
C ASN A 74 -2.73 -1.39 -6.45
N VAL A 75 -1.43 -1.33 -6.13
CA VAL A 75 -0.61 -0.14 -6.40
C VAL A 75 -0.52 0.12 -7.90
N GLN A 76 -0.33 -0.92 -8.71
CA GLN A 76 -0.33 -0.81 -10.17
C GLN A 76 -1.67 -0.33 -10.72
N LEU A 77 -2.78 -0.85 -10.20
CA LEU A 77 -4.13 -0.40 -10.56
C LEU A 77 -4.35 1.07 -10.16
N ALA A 78 -3.91 1.46 -8.97
CA ALA A 78 -4.00 2.85 -8.52
C ALA A 78 -3.23 3.80 -9.44
N LEU A 79 -2.03 3.43 -9.87
CA LEU A 79 -1.25 4.20 -10.84
C LEU A 79 -1.97 4.31 -12.18
N ASN A 80 -2.57 3.23 -12.68
CA ASN A 80 -3.35 3.25 -13.91
C ASN A 80 -4.57 4.17 -13.80
N VAL A 81 -5.31 4.09 -12.70
CA VAL A 81 -6.47 4.99 -12.44
C VAL A 81 -6.03 6.45 -12.41
N MET A 82 -4.92 6.74 -11.77
CA MET A 82 -4.36 8.11 -11.72
C MET A 82 -4.00 8.63 -13.10
N MET A 83 -3.44 7.80 -13.97
CA MET A 83 -3.03 8.19 -15.32
C MET A 83 -4.20 8.30 -16.30
N ASN A 84 -5.11 7.34 -16.27
CA ASN A 84 -6.18 7.18 -17.27
C ASN A 84 -7.50 7.84 -16.84
N GLN A 85 -7.68 8.08 -15.55
CA GLN A 85 -8.90 8.63 -14.96
C GLN A 85 -10.18 7.85 -15.37
N ASN A 86 -10.07 6.55 -15.54
CA ASN A 86 -11.17 5.68 -15.94
C ASN A 86 -12.07 5.37 -14.72
N PRO A 87 -13.37 5.73 -14.75
CA PRO A 87 -14.29 5.50 -13.62
C PRO A 87 -14.47 4.02 -13.28
N GLY A 88 -14.48 3.13 -14.27
CA GLY A 88 -14.61 1.69 -14.07
C GLY A 88 -13.42 1.10 -13.32
N GLU A 89 -12.21 1.49 -13.69
CA GLU A 89 -10.98 1.08 -12.98
C GLU A 89 -10.93 1.68 -11.56
N ALA A 90 -11.47 2.89 -11.37
CA ALA A 90 -11.56 3.50 -10.05
C ALA A 90 -12.50 2.71 -9.11
N GLU A 91 -13.66 2.26 -9.62
CA GLU A 91 -14.55 1.38 -8.86
C GLU A 91 -13.90 0.02 -8.53
N GLU A 92 -13.17 -0.55 -9.49
CA GLU A 92 -12.41 -1.77 -9.28
C GLU A 92 -11.37 -1.59 -8.16
N LEU A 93 -10.68 -0.46 -8.12
CA LEU A 93 -9.71 -0.13 -7.08
C LEU A 93 -10.37 -0.03 -5.69
N VAL A 94 -11.54 0.60 -5.58
CA VAL A 94 -12.30 0.68 -4.32
C VAL A 94 -12.68 -0.73 -3.84
N THR A 95 -13.18 -1.57 -4.74
CA THR A 95 -13.52 -2.97 -4.42
C THR A 95 -12.28 -3.77 -4.02
N ALA A 96 -11.17 -3.58 -4.69
CA ALA A 96 -9.90 -4.24 -4.39
C ALA A 96 -9.37 -3.87 -2.99
N LYS A 97 -9.55 -2.64 -2.56
CA LYS A 97 -9.22 -2.18 -1.21
C LYS A 97 -9.96 -2.99 -0.13
N ASP A 98 -11.25 -3.21 -0.31
CA ASP A 98 -12.05 -3.99 0.64
C ASP A 98 -11.63 -5.46 0.67
N LYS A 99 -11.30 -6.02 -0.48
CA LYS A 99 -10.77 -7.39 -0.58
C LYS A 99 -9.43 -7.54 0.14
N ILE A 100 -8.53 -6.57 0.03
CA ILE A 100 -7.25 -6.56 0.74
C ILE A 100 -7.47 -6.49 2.25
N ARG A 101 -8.36 -5.63 2.72
CA ARG A 101 -8.71 -5.54 4.15
C ARG A 101 -9.26 -6.86 4.68
N SER A 102 -10.16 -7.49 3.95
CA SER A 102 -10.72 -8.80 4.33
C SER A 102 -9.66 -9.89 4.37
N LEU A 103 -8.74 -9.89 3.41
CA LEU A 103 -7.62 -10.83 3.38
C LEU A 103 -6.67 -10.61 4.55
N GLU A 104 -6.32 -9.37 4.86
CA GLU A 104 -5.49 -9.03 6.02
C GLU A 104 -6.09 -9.60 7.31
N GLN A 105 -7.36 -9.36 7.56
CA GLN A 105 -8.07 -9.87 8.74
C GLN A 105 -8.09 -11.39 8.79
N LYS A 106 -8.28 -12.04 7.65
CA LYS A 106 -8.23 -13.51 7.55
C LYS A 106 -6.83 -14.04 7.90
N LEU A 107 -5.79 -13.45 7.35
CA LEU A 107 -4.41 -13.84 7.60
C LEU A 107 -4.01 -13.64 9.06
N GLN A 108 -4.44 -12.54 9.68
CA GLN A 108 -4.23 -12.30 11.12
C GLN A 108 -4.88 -13.39 11.97
N ARG A 109 -6.13 -13.75 11.69
CA ARG A 109 -6.83 -14.84 12.42
C ARG A 109 -6.12 -16.18 12.25
N GLN A 110 -5.70 -16.52 11.05
CA GLN A 110 -4.97 -17.75 10.75
C GLN A 110 -3.62 -17.80 11.48
N HIS A 111 -2.91 -16.68 11.54
CA HIS A 111 -1.65 -16.57 12.25
C HIS A 111 -1.85 -16.79 13.77
N ILE A 112 -2.84 -16.13 14.36
CA ILE A 112 -3.18 -16.30 15.78
C ILE A 112 -3.54 -17.76 16.10
N SER A 113 -4.30 -18.42 15.22
CA SER A 113 -4.63 -19.84 15.39
C SER A 113 -3.36 -20.70 15.41
N ARG A 114 -2.47 -20.50 14.46
CA ARG A 114 -1.20 -21.23 14.42
C ARG A 114 -0.31 -20.98 15.64
N LEU A 115 -0.30 -19.76 16.17
CA LEU A 115 0.43 -19.46 17.41
C LEU A 115 -0.11 -20.27 18.60
N ARG A 116 -1.42 -20.38 18.72
CA ARG A 116 -2.06 -21.18 19.78
C ARG A 116 -1.76 -22.67 19.66
N GLU A 117 -1.61 -23.16 18.43
CA GLU A 117 -1.29 -24.55 18.12
C GLU A 117 0.22 -24.84 18.15
N GLY A 118 1.07 -23.82 18.36
CA GLY A 118 2.51 -23.95 18.34
C GLY A 118 3.12 -24.16 16.95
N LEU A 119 2.38 -23.82 15.88
CA LEU A 119 2.74 -24.06 14.49
C LEU A 119 3.26 -22.81 13.75
N ALA A 120 3.31 -21.70 14.43
CA ALA A 120 3.77 -20.44 13.81
C ALA A 120 5.29 -20.29 13.81
#